data_3cd1d58f7657852f6b77f8ec2939f35d
#
_entry.id   3cd1d58f7657852f6b77f8ec2939f35d
#
_cell.length_a   1.000
_cell.length_b   1.000
_cell.length_c   1.000
_cell.angle_alpha   90.00
_cell.angle_beta   90.00
_cell.angle_gamma   90.00
#
_symmetry.space_group_name_H-M   'P 1'
#
loop_
_entity.id
_entity.type
_entity.pdbx_description
1 polymer ?
#
loop_
_entity_poly.entity_id
_entity_poly.type
_entity_poly.pdbx_seq_one_letter_code
_entity_poly.pdbx_strand_id
1 'polypeptide(L)'
;MPKKDPQLDLSRRERQIMDVIYRRGPATAAEITSDLPDPPTSTAVRTMLRILEDKGHITHTRDGVRFMYKAVVDREKARESVIAHVVKTFFNGSAEQAMATLIDRTGAQLSDEELTRLAGLIERARKRQGRK
;
A
#
# COMPACT_ATOMS: atom_id res chain seq x y z
N MET A 1 13.41 -17.94 -8.21
CA MET A 1 12.12 -17.69 -7.54
C MET A 1 11.73 -16.24 -7.68
N PRO A 2 10.56 -16.00 -8.26
CA PRO A 2 10.08 -14.62 -8.29
C PRO A 2 9.90 -14.11 -6.86
N LYS A 3 10.30 -12.89 -6.63
CA LYS A 3 10.09 -12.26 -5.34
C LYS A 3 8.60 -12.15 -5.10
N LYS A 4 8.14 -12.64 -3.96
CA LYS A 4 6.76 -12.40 -3.54
C LYS A 4 6.57 -10.91 -3.32
N ASP A 5 5.43 -10.40 -3.76
CA ASP A 5 5.03 -9.04 -3.45
C ASP A 5 4.85 -8.94 -1.94
N PRO A 6 5.58 -8.05 -1.25
CA PRO A 6 5.49 -7.95 0.20
C PRO A 6 4.09 -7.69 0.71
N GLN A 7 3.27 -6.96 -0.07
CA GLN A 7 1.93 -6.60 0.36
C GLN A 7 0.97 -7.78 0.33
N LEU A 8 1.31 -8.84 -0.40
CA LEU A 8 0.41 -9.98 -0.61
C LEU A 8 0.75 -11.17 0.28
N ASP A 9 1.89 -11.12 0.97
CA ASP A 9 2.31 -12.16 1.90
C ASP A 9 1.85 -11.86 3.32
N LEU A 10 0.74 -11.15 3.45
CA LEU A 10 0.25 -10.67 4.73
C LEU A 10 -1.15 -11.20 5.02
N SER A 11 -1.39 -11.55 6.28
CA SER A 11 -2.74 -11.84 6.75
C SER A 11 -3.57 -10.55 6.73
N ARG A 12 -4.89 -10.71 6.89
CA ARG A 12 -5.79 -9.56 6.95
C ARG A 12 -5.39 -8.56 8.04
N ARG A 13 -5.11 -9.06 9.24
CA ARG A 13 -4.72 -8.20 10.37
C ARG A 13 -3.36 -7.57 10.15
N GLU A 14 -2.43 -8.32 9.58
CA GLU A 14 -1.12 -7.76 9.24
C GLU A 14 -1.23 -6.62 8.25
N ARG A 15 -2.09 -6.76 7.24
CA ARG A 15 -2.34 -5.67 6.29
C ARG A 15 -2.94 -4.45 6.95
N GLN A 16 -3.86 -4.64 7.90
CA GLN A 16 -4.43 -3.53 8.64
C GLN A 16 -3.37 -2.78 9.44
N ILE A 17 -2.44 -3.50 10.05
CA ILE A 17 -1.32 -2.89 10.77
C ILE A 17 -0.43 -2.10 9.80
N MET A 18 -0.09 -2.68 8.66
CA MET A 18 0.72 -1.99 7.66
C MET A 18 0.03 -0.74 7.15
N ASP A 19 -1.30 -0.79 6.94
CA ASP A 19 -2.07 0.40 6.53
C ASP A 19 -1.95 1.52 7.55
N VAL A 20 -2.00 1.20 8.83
CA VAL A 20 -1.84 2.21 9.90
C VAL A 20 -0.44 2.83 9.83
N ILE A 21 0.59 1.99 9.69
CA ILE A 21 1.97 2.46 9.65
C ILE A 21 2.22 3.34 8.42
N TYR A 22 1.70 2.94 7.26
CA TYR A 22 1.84 3.76 6.04
C TYR A 22 1.11 5.09 6.17
N ARG A 23 -0.04 5.10 6.83
CA ARG A 23 -0.85 6.31 6.98
C ARG A 23 -0.27 7.28 8.01
N ARG A 24 0.17 6.76 9.14
CA ARG A 24 0.69 7.59 10.24
C ARG A 24 2.17 7.94 10.12
N GLY A 25 2.94 7.06 9.46
CA GLY A 25 4.39 7.08 9.58
C GLY A 25 4.82 6.32 10.84
N PRO A 26 6.00 6.59 11.38
CA PRO A 26 6.48 5.86 12.57
C PRO A 26 5.48 5.94 13.72
N ALA A 27 5.23 4.81 14.37
CA ALA A 27 4.20 4.71 15.40
C ALA A 27 4.58 3.69 16.47
N THR A 28 4.09 3.91 17.69
CA THR A 28 4.22 2.95 18.77
C THR A 28 3.17 1.86 18.63
N ALA A 29 3.39 0.74 19.33
CA ALA A 29 2.40 -0.33 19.35
C ALA A 29 1.03 0.16 19.87
N ALA A 30 1.03 1.04 20.88
CA ALA A 30 -0.21 1.59 21.44
C ALA A 30 -0.96 2.43 20.39
N GLU A 31 -0.23 3.26 19.65
CA GLU A 31 -0.83 4.09 18.59
C GLU A 31 -1.41 3.22 17.47
N ILE A 32 -0.68 2.19 17.08
CA ILE A 32 -1.15 1.26 16.05
C ILE A 32 -2.43 0.57 16.51
N THR A 33 -2.43 0.05 17.74
CA THR A 33 -3.61 -0.61 18.32
C THR A 33 -4.83 0.30 18.30
N SER A 34 -4.62 1.56 18.72
CA SER A 34 -5.69 2.55 18.79
C SER A 34 -6.34 2.83 17.44
N ASP A 35 -5.56 2.75 16.35
CA ASP A 35 -6.05 3.06 15.01
C ASP A 35 -6.61 1.86 14.26
N LEU A 36 -6.50 0.65 14.83
CA LEU A 36 -7.02 -0.55 14.17
C LEU A 36 -8.53 -0.67 14.33
N PRO A 37 -9.24 -1.13 13.29
CA PRO A 37 -10.66 -1.46 13.43
C PRO A 37 -10.81 -2.66 14.36
N ASP A 38 -11.82 -2.65 15.22
CA ASP A 38 -12.02 -3.70 16.23
C ASP A 38 -10.69 -4.03 16.91
N PRO A 39 -10.14 -3.10 17.71
CA PRO A 39 -8.76 -3.24 18.18
C PRO A 39 -8.52 -4.57 18.88
N PRO A 40 -7.52 -5.34 18.44
CA PRO A 40 -7.14 -6.56 19.16
C PRO A 40 -6.44 -6.19 20.46
N THR A 41 -6.11 -7.20 21.26
CA THR A 41 -5.37 -6.96 22.49
C THR A 41 -3.98 -6.43 22.17
N SER A 42 -3.38 -5.68 23.10
CA SER A 42 -2.02 -5.18 22.89
C SER A 42 -1.02 -6.31 22.73
N THR A 43 -1.23 -7.43 23.41
CA THR A 43 -0.39 -8.62 23.27
C THR A 43 -0.46 -9.17 21.84
N ALA A 44 -1.66 -9.25 21.26
CA ALA A 44 -1.83 -9.73 19.89
C ALA A 44 -1.16 -8.79 18.89
N VAL A 45 -1.30 -7.48 19.09
CA VAL A 45 -0.64 -6.48 18.19
C VAL A 45 0.87 -6.63 18.25
N ARG A 46 1.44 -6.76 19.45
CA ARG A 46 2.89 -6.91 19.59
C ARG A 46 3.41 -8.19 18.94
N THR A 47 2.64 -9.29 19.04
CA THR A 47 3.00 -10.53 18.38
C THR A 47 3.01 -10.35 16.87
N MET A 48 2.00 -9.68 16.30
CA MET A 48 1.92 -9.43 14.88
C MET A 48 3.03 -8.49 14.40
N LEU A 49 3.39 -7.49 15.21
CA LEU A 49 4.51 -6.59 14.89
C LEU A 49 5.82 -7.35 14.81
N ARG A 50 6.04 -8.30 15.74
CA ARG A 50 7.23 -9.13 15.69
C ARG A 50 7.27 -9.99 14.43
N ILE A 51 6.12 -10.57 14.06
CA ILE A 51 6.02 -11.38 12.85
C ILE A 51 6.32 -10.53 11.61
N LEU A 52 5.77 -9.32 11.54
CA LEU A 52 6.01 -8.40 10.44
C LEU A 52 7.47 -7.99 10.35
N GLU A 53 8.11 -7.78 11.49
CA GLU A 53 9.53 -7.44 11.53
C GLU A 53 10.38 -8.63 11.07
N ASP A 54 10.04 -9.84 11.51
CA ASP A 54 10.75 -11.06 11.10
C ASP A 54 10.61 -11.30 9.60
N LYS A 55 9.46 -10.93 9.02
CA LYS A 55 9.24 -11.04 7.57
C LYS A 55 9.93 -9.92 6.79
N GLY A 56 10.46 -8.91 7.45
CA GLY A 56 11.18 -7.81 6.79
C GLY A 56 10.31 -6.66 6.33
N HIS A 57 9.05 -6.60 6.76
CA HIS A 57 8.13 -5.51 6.34
C HIS A 57 8.29 -4.25 7.15
N ILE A 58 8.67 -4.37 8.42
CA ILE A 58 8.85 -3.22 9.31
C ILE A 58 10.18 -3.35 10.06
N THR A 59 10.62 -2.25 10.60
CA THR A 59 11.73 -2.19 11.54
C THR A 59 11.33 -1.28 12.68
N HIS A 60 12.11 -1.26 13.76
CA HIS A 60 11.81 -0.37 14.88
C HIS A 60 13.07 0.31 15.36
N THR A 61 12.87 1.48 15.97
CA THR A 61 13.91 2.20 16.70
C THR A 61 13.38 2.44 18.11
N ARG A 62 14.29 2.65 19.05
CA ARG A 62 13.91 2.98 20.42
C ARG A 62 13.77 4.49 20.56
N ASP A 63 12.68 4.87 21.24
CA ASP A 63 12.47 6.24 21.67
C ASP A 63 12.20 6.17 23.18
N GLY A 64 13.27 6.29 23.98
CA GLY A 64 13.19 6.05 25.40
C GLY A 64 12.90 4.59 25.70
N VAL A 65 11.78 4.31 26.37
CA VAL A 65 11.33 2.95 26.67
C VAL A 65 10.40 2.39 25.61
N ARG A 66 10.02 3.20 24.62
CA ARG A 66 9.07 2.78 23.60
C ARG A 66 9.78 2.40 22.31
N PHE A 67 9.16 1.49 21.57
CA PHE A 67 9.60 1.16 20.22
C PHE A 67 8.75 1.93 19.23
N MET A 68 9.41 2.57 18.26
CA MET A 68 8.76 3.24 17.14
C MET A 68 8.92 2.35 15.92
N TYR A 69 7.81 1.87 15.39
CA TYR A 69 7.78 0.97 14.23
C TYR A 69 7.59 1.77 12.95
N LYS A 70 8.34 1.42 11.91
CA LYS A 70 8.20 2.08 10.62
C LYS A 70 8.32 1.04 9.51
N ALA A 71 7.76 1.35 8.34
CA ALA A 71 7.83 0.48 7.18
C ALA A 71 9.24 0.49 6.60
N VAL A 72 9.72 -0.70 6.20
CA VAL A 72 11.01 -0.84 5.50
C VAL A 72 10.89 -0.33 4.07
N VAL A 73 9.76 -0.67 3.40
CA VAL A 73 9.46 -0.20 2.04
C VAL A 73 8.48 0.97 2.17
N ASP A 74 8.80 2.09 1.54
CA ASP A 74 7.97 3.26 1.66
C ASP A 74 6.61 3.08 0.95
N ARG A 75 5.69 4.00 1.23
CA ARG A 75 4.32 3.93 0.75
C ARG A 75 4.23 3.89 -0.77
N GLU A 76 5.06 4.66 -1.47
CA GLU A 76 5.04 4.71 -2.92
C GLU A 76 5.41 3.37 -3.54
N LYS A 77 6.48 2.75 -3.05
CA LYS A 77 6.92 1.45 -3.55
C LYS A 77 5.90 0.36 -3.26
N ALA A 78 5.27 0.43 -2.09
CA ALA A 78 4.20 -0.50 -1.74
C ALA A 78 3.04 -0.39 -2.73
N ARG A 79 2.63 0.83 -3.07
CA ARG A 79 1.57 1.06 -4.06
C ARG A 79 1.91 0.51 -5.42
N GLU A 80 3.15 0.76 -5.88
CA GLU A 80 3.61 0.26 -7.17
C GLU A 80 3.55 -1.27 -7.23
N SER A 81 3.97 -1.91 -6.17
CA SER A 81 3.98 -3.37 -6.08
C SER A 81 2.58 -3.94 -6.14
N VAL A 82 1.65 -3.36 -5.39
CA VAL A 82 0.25 -3.82 -5.37
C VAL A 82 -0.41 -3.64 -6.73
N ILE A 83 -0.24 -2.49 -7.35
CA ILE A 83 -0.81 -2.20 -8.66
C ILE A 83 -0.26 -3.18 -9.71
N ALA A 84 1.04 -3.41 -9.71
CA ALA A 84 1.65 -4.33 -10.66
C ALA A 84 1.07 -5.74 -10.52
N HIS A 85 0.86 -6.19 -9.29
CA HIS A 85 0.28 -7.51 -9.04
C HIS A 85 -1.16 -7.60 -9.51
N VAL A 86 -1.97 -6.59 -9.21
CA VAL A 86 -3.39 -6.55 -9.61
C VAL A 86 -3.50 -6.61 -11.14
N VAL A 87 -2.72 -5.80 -11.83
CA VAL A 87 -2.74 -5.77 -13.29
C VAL A 87 -2.35 -7.12 -13.88
N LYS A 88 -1.30 -7.72 -13.33
CA LYS A 88 -0.82 -9.00 -13.80
C LYS A 88 -1.83 -10.12 -13.54
N THR A 89 -2.37 -10.17 -12.33
CA THR A 89 -3.19 -11.31 -11.88
C THR A 89 -4.62 -11.25 -12.40
N PHE A 90 -5.24 -10.08 -12.35
CA PHE A 90 -6.67 -9.93 -12.63
C PHE A 90 -6.96 -9.35 -14.01
N PHE A 91 -5.97 -8.76 -14.65
CA PHE A 91 -6.16 -8.09 -15.94
C PHE A 91 -5.19 -8.61 -17.02
N ASN A 92 -4.60 -9.78 -16.80
CA ASN A 92 -3.70 -10.41 -17.75
C ASN A 92 -2.57 -9.49 -18.24
N GLY A 93 -2.11 -8.61 -17.38
CA GLY A 93 -1.06 -7.66 -17.73
C GLY A 93 -1.55 -6.42 -18.47
N SER A 94 -2.85 -6.27 -18.67
CA SER A 94 -3.40 -5.13 -19.41
C SER A 94 -3.70 -3.96 -18.47
N ALA A 95 -2.82 -2.96 -18.49
CA ALA A 95 -3.05 -1.72 -17.77
C ALA A 95 -4.29 -0.99 -18.31
N GLU A 96 -4.52 -1.07 -19.61
CA GLU A 96 -5.69 -0.46 -20.22
C GLU A 96 -6.98 -0.98 -19.62
N GLN A 97 -7.11 -2.30 -19.49
CA GLN A 97 -8.31 -2.91 -18.92
C GLN A 97 -8.48 -2.53 -17.44
N ALA A 98 -7.38 -2.48 -16.70
CA ALA A 98 -7.43 -2.08 -15.30
C ALA A 98 -7.91 -0.64 -15.15
N MET A 99 -7.39 0.26 -15.97
CA MET A 99 -7.78 1.67 -15.95
C MET A 99 -9.22 1.85 -16.39
N ALA A 100 -9.66 1.13 -17.43
CA ALA A 100 -11.03 1.20 -17.89
C ALA A 100 -12.00 0.74 -16.80
N THR A 101 -11.69 -0.36 -16.13
CA THR A 101 -12.52 -0.86 -15.04
C THR A 101 -12.62 0.15 -13.91
N LEU A 102 -11.50 0.76 -13.56
CA LEU A 102 -11.47 1.74 -12.47
C LEU A 102 -12.30 2.98 -12.83
N ILE A 103 -12.16 3.48 -14.05
CA ILE A 103 -12.93 4.64 -14.50
C ILE A 103 -14.43 4.32 -14.55
N ASP A 104 -14.81 3.14 -15.03
CA ASP A 104 -16.21 2.72 -15.07
C ASP A 104 -16.83 2.70 -13.67
N ARG A 105 -16.06 2.25 -12.68
CA ARG A 105 -16.56 2.16 -11.31
C ARG A 105 -16.58 3.49 -10.58
N THR A 106 -15.63 4.37 -10.85
CA THR A 106 -15.40 5.56 -10.02
C THR A 106 -15.55 6.87 -10.80
N GLY A 107 -15.81 6.82 -12.12
CA GLY A 107 -15.85 8.02 -12.94
C GLY A 107 -16.82 9.08 -12.44
N ALA A 108 -17.99 8.65 -11.95
CA ALA A 108 -18.99 9.57 -11.43
C ALA A 108 -18.55 10.24 -10.11
N GLN A 109 -17.57 9.66 -9.42
CA GLN A 109 -17.05 10.19 -8.15
C GLN A 109 -15.82 11.07 -8.35
N LEU A 110 -15.23 11.05 -9.54
CA LEU A 110 -14.05 11.85 -9.84
C LEU A 110 -14.45 13.28 -10.14
N SER A 111 -13.73 14.24 -9.60
CA SER A 111 -13.95 15.64 -9.87
C SER A 111 -13.49 15.98 -11.29
N ASP A 112 -13.97 17.12 -11.79
CA ASP A 112 -13.58 17.60 -13.10
C ASP A 112 -12.06 17.85 -13.16
N GLU A 113 -11.49 18.39 -12.07
CA GLU A 113 -10.06 18.60 -11.97
C GLU A 113 -9.28 17.29 -12.00
N GLU A 114 -9.79 16.26 -11.32
CA GLU A 114 -9.17 14.94 -11.34
C GLU A 114 -9.19 14.33 -12.74
N LEU A 115 -10.33 14.42 -13.42
CA LEU A 115 -10.44 13.91 -14.79
C LEU A 115 -9.50 14.65 -15.74
N THR A 116 -9.35 15.95 -15.58
CA THR A 116 -8.45 16.76 -16.39
C THR A 116 -6.99 16.32 -16.17
N ARG A 117 -6.61 16.08 -14.92
CA ARG A 117 -5.24 15.60 -14.62
C ARG A 117 -4.98 14.23 -15.23
N LEU A 118 -5.96 13.33 -15.16
CA LEU A 118 -5.83 12.00 -15.75
C LEU A 118 -5.68 12.07 -17.27
N ALA A 119 -6.48 12.91 -17.90
CA ALA A 119 -6.38 13.14 -19.36
C ALA A 119 -4.99 13.66 -19.74
N GLY A 120 -4.43 14.56 -18.92
CA GLY A 120 -3.07 15.08 -19.13
C GLY A 120 -2.01 13.99 -19.01
N LEU A 121 -2.16 13.07 -18.09
CA LEU A 121 -1.23 11.96 -17.94
C LEU A 121 -1.26 11.06 -19.17
N ILE A 122 -2.44 10.78 -19.70
CA ILE A 122 -2.61 9.96 -20.90
C ILE A 122 -1.92 10.64 -22.09
N GLU A 123 -2.13 11.94 -22.24
CA GLU A 123 -1.53 12.68 -23.34
C GLU A 123 0.00 12.68 -23.26
N ARG A 124 0.56 12.85 -22.08
CA ARG A 124 2.01 12.77 -21.88
C ARG A 124 2.56 11.38 -22.22
N ALA A 125 1.84 10.33 -21.86
CA ALA A 125 2.24 8.96 -22.21
C ALA A 125 2.25 8.77 -23.72
N ARG A 126 1.26 9.31 -24.42
CA ARG A 126 1.16 9.23 -25.87
C ARG A 126 2.34 9.93 -26.54
N LYS A 127 2.72 11.10 -26.03
CA LYS A 127 3.86 11.86 -26.57
C LYS A 127 5.18 11.11 -26.36
N ARG A 128 5.35 10.45 -25.21
CA ARG A 128 6.57 9.67 -24.97
C ARG A 128 6.71 8.52 -25.97
N GLN A 129 5.60 7.87 -26.32
CA GLN A 129 5.64 6.80 -27.34
C GLN A 129 6.02 7.34 -28.71
N GLY A 130 5.57 8.53 -29.05
CA GLY A 130 5.85 9.13 -30.34
C GLY A 130 7.29 9.60 -30.52
N ARG A 131 8.12 9.52 -29.48
CA ARG A 131 9.52 10.00 -29.53
C ARG A 131 10.55 8.89 -29.77
N LYS A 132 10.13 7.74 -30.12
CA LYS A 132 11.06 6.66 -30.43
C LYS A 132 11.92 6.96 -31.61
#